data_de7e17b034d0be2713c2be3c153307d5
#
_entry.id   de7e17b034d0be2713c2be3c153307d5
#
_cell.length_a   1.000
_cell.length_b   1.000
_cell.length_c   1.000
_cell.angle_alpha   90.00
_cell.angle_beta   90.00
_cell.angle_gamma   90.00
#
_symmetry.space_group_name_H-M   'P 1'
#
loop_
_entity.id
_entity.type
_entity.pdbx_description
1 polymer ?
#
loop_
_entity_poly.entity_id
_entity_poly.type
_entity_poly.pdbx_seq_one_letter_code
_entity_poly.pdbx_strand_id
1 'polypeptide(L)'
;MKKQSKKLAIFEGQKIRRVWNEEKELWYFSVVDVVEILAQTDRPRKYWDDLKRKLKDEGSELSEKIGQLKMVAPDGKMRETDVADTEAVFRIIQSIPSPKAEPFKLWLARVGYERIEE
;
A
#
# COMPACT_ATOMS: atom_id res chain seq x y z
N MET A 1 7.00 21.28 -18.40
CA MET A 1 7.52 19.96 -18.22
C MET A 1 6.89 19.24 -17.05
N LYS A 2 6.59 18.01 -17.23
CA LYS A 2 5.89 17.28 -16.21
C LYS A 2 6.87 16.75 -15.15
N LYS A 3 6.52 16.95 -13.92
CA LYS A 3 7.31 16.45 -12.82
C LYS A 3 7.12 14.95 -12.65
N GLN A 4 8.20 14.27 -12.36
CA GLN A 4 8.15 12.84 -12.13
C GLN A 4 7.73 12.53 -10.70
N SER A 5 6.82 11.59 -10.56
CA SER A 5 6.40 11.13 -9.25
C SER A 5 7.44 10.17 -8.69
N LYS A 6 7.67 10.22 -7.40
CA LYS A 6 8.45 9.19 -6.74
C LYS A 6 7.60 7.94 -6.69
N LYS A 7 8.13 6.85 -7.22
CA LYS A 7 7.37 5.62 -7.33
C LYS A 7 7.71 4.60 -6.28
N LEU A 8 8.67 4.90 -5.42
CA LEU A 8 9.05 4.02 -4.34
C LEU A 8 9.15 4.80 -3.04
N ALA A 9 8.72 4.20 -1.97
CA ALA A 9 8.97 4.68 -0.62
C ALA A 9 9.72 3.59 0.11
N ILE A 10 10.52 3.97 1.11
CA ILE A 10 11.37 3.02 1.81
C ILE A 10 11.01 3.00 3.29
N PHE A 11 10.69 1.82 3.80
CA PHE A 11 10.47 1.60 5.23
C PHE A 11 11.47 0.57 5.72
N GLU A 12 12.39 0.99 6.58
CA GLU A 12 13.40 0.10 7.17
C GLU A 12 14.11 -0.72 6.10
N GLY A 13 14.47 -0.08 5.00
CA GLY A 13 15.19 -0.72 3.91
C GLY A 13 14.32 -1.48 2.93
N GLN A 14 13.04 -1.61 3.19
CA GLN A 14 12.15 -2.34 2.30
C GLN A 14 11.36 -1.39 1.42
N LYS A 15 11.20 -1.78 0.17
CA LYS A 15 10.59 -0.90 -0.84
C LYS A 15 9.09 -1.09 -0.89
N ILE A 16 8.37 0.03 -0.97
CA ILE A 16 6.93 0.03 -1.14
C ILE A 16 6.63 0.85 -2.38
N ARG A 17 6.05 0.20 -3.38
CA ARG A 17 5.69 0.89 -4.62
C ARG A 17 4.50 1.79 -4.36
N ARG A 18 4.50 2.96 -4.97
CA ARG A 18 3.39 3.90 -4.84
C ARG A 18 3.26 4.72 -6.10
N VAL A 19 2.05 5.25 -6.31
CA VAL A 19 1.74 6.10 -7.45
C VAL A 19 1.01 7.34 -6.95
N TRP A 20 1.42 8.50 -7.41
CA TRP A 20 0.77 9.75 -7.09
C TRP A 20 -0.41 9.97 -8.02
N ASN A 21 -1.56 10.28 -7.45
CA ASN A 21 -2.75 10.64 -8.21
C ASN A 21 -2.89 12.16 -8.17
N GLU A 22 -2.66 12.80 -9.31
CA GLU A 22 -2.66 14.27 -9.38
C GLU A 22 -4.05 14.86 -9.16
N GLU A 23 -5.05 14.17 -9.64
CA GLU A 23 -6.43 14.65 -9.53
C GLU A 23 -6.88 14.73 -8.10
N LYS A 24 -6.62 13.67 -7.33
CA LYS A 24 -7.02 13.57 -5.95
C LYS A 24 -5.95 14.06 -4.98
N GLU A 25 -4.76 14.32 -5.49
CA GLU A 25 -3.62 14.78 -4.71
C GLU A 25 -3.31 13.86 -3.55
N LEU A 26 -3.22 12.57 -3.84
CA LEU A 26 -2.87 11.60 -2.82
C LEU A 26 -2.11 10.43 -3.44
N TRP A 27 -1.46 9.68 -2.55
CA TRP A 27 -0.69 8.51 -2.93
C TRP A 27 -1.55 7.25 -2.87
N TYR A 28 -1.30 6.35 -3.82
CA TYR A 28 -1.81 4.99 -3.74
C TYR A 28 -0.63 4.05 -3.55
N PHE A 29 -0.70 3.20 -2.55
CA PHE A 29 0.37 2.29 -2.17
C PHE A 29 0.02 0.86 -2.56
N SER A 30 1.04 0.09 -2.96
CA SER A 30 0.85 -1.33 -3.23
C SER A 30 0.50 -2.06 -1.93
N VAL A 31 -0.67 -2.69 -1.89
CA VAL A 31 -1.11 -3.38 -0.69
C VAL A 31 -0.22 -4.58 -0.39
N VAL A 32 0.19 -5.31 -1.42
CA VAL A 32 1.04 -6.49 -1.23
C VAL A 32 2.38 -6.10 -0.58
N ASP A 33 2.93 -4.96 -0.98
CA ASP A 33 4.19 -4.51 -0.39
C ASP A 33 4.01 -4.17 1.09
N VAL A 34 2.89 -3.51 1.43
CA VAL A 34 2.58 -3.18 2.82
C VAL A 34 2.40 -4.44 3.64
N VAL A 35 1.64 -5.38 3.11
CA VAL A 35 1.37 -6.65 3.79
C VAL A 35 2.65 -7.43 4.05
N GLU A 36 3.55 -7.45 3.08
CA GLU A 36 4.82 -8.16 3.24
C GLU A 36 5.59 -7.67 4.44
N ILE A 37 5.63 -6.35 4.62
CA ILE A 37 6.34 -5.75 5.74
C ILE A 37 5.65 -6.04 7.07
N LEU A 38 4.34 -5.83 7.12
CA LEU A 38 3.60 -5.97 8.38
C LEU A 38 3.50 -7.41 8.83
N ALA A 39 3.18 -8.31 7.92
CA ALA A 39 2.99 -9.71 8.26
C ALA A 39 4.31 -10.47 8.31
N GLN A 40 5.37 -9.89 7.77
CA GLN A 40 6.70 -10.51 7.72
C GLN A 40 6.61 -11.89 7.09
N THR A 41 5.89 -11.97 5.98
CA THR A 41 5.63 -13.22 5.29
C THR A 41 6.36 -13.25 3.96
N ASP A 42 6.77 -14.45 3.55
CA ASP A 42 7.34 -14.65 2.22
C ASP A 42 6.25 -14.93 1.18
N ARG A 43 4.98 -14.90 1.62
CA ARG A 43 3.85 -15.12 0.72
C ARG A 43 2.84 -13.99 0.88
N PRO A 44 3.24 -12.76 0.59
CA PRO A 44 2.37 -11.60 0.86
C PRO A 44 1.10 -11.61 0.04
N ARG A 45 1.15 -12.13 -1.20
CA ARG A 45 -0.02 -12.16 -2.05
C ARG A 45 -1.09 -13.09 -1.49
N LYS A 46 -0.66 -14.27 -1.02
CA LYS A 46 -1.61 -15.21 -0.42
C LYS A 46 -2.18 -14.64 0.87
N TYR A 47 -1.33 -14.04 1.69
CA TYR A 47 -1.78 -13.43 2.94
C TYR A 47 -2.85 -12.37 2.66
N TRP A 48 -2.58 -11.52 1.66
CA TRP A 48 -3.53 -10.45 1.32
C TRP A 48 -4.83 -11.02 0.76
N ASP A 49 -4.76 -12.03 -0.09
CA ASP A 49 -5.97 -12.64 -0.64
C ASP A 49 -6.86 -13.19 0.46
N ASP A 50 -6.25 -13.86 1.45
CA ASP A 50 -7.01 -14.41 2.57
C ASP A 50 -7.61 -13.30 3.42
N LEU A 51 -6.84 -12.26 3.71
CA LEU A 51 -7.31 -11.15 4.51
C LEU A 51 -8.43 -10.40 3.79
N LYS A 52 -8.25 -10.17 2.49
CA LYS A 52 -9.25 -9.45 1.71
C LYS A 52 -10.58 -10.19 1.73
N ARG A 53 -10.54 -11.50 1.60
CA ARG A 53 -11.75 -12.32 1.64
C ARG A 53 -12.41 -12.25 3.01
N LYS A 54 -11.61 -12.33 4.07
CA LYS A 54 -12.13 -12.25 5.43
C LYS A 54 -12.81 -10.91 5.67
N LEU A 55 -12.18 -9.82 5.27
CA LEU A 55 -12.74 -8.49 5.45
C LEU A 55 -14.05 -8.35 4.70
N LYS A 56 -14.11 -8.88 3.49
CA LYS A 56 -15.33 -8.80 2.70
C LYS A 56 -16.44 -9.61 3.35
N ASP A 57 -16.12 -10.79 3.87
CA ASP A 57 -17.11 -11.65 4.52
C ASP A 57 -17.65 -11.01 5.79
N GLU A 58 -16.83 -10.20 6.45
CA GLU A 58 -17.25 -9.50 7.66
C GLU A 58 -18.02 -8.22 7.37
N GLY A 59 -18.21 -7.90 6.09
CA GLY A 59 -18.94 -6.71 5.70
C GLY A 59 -18.13 -5.43 5.84
N SER A 60 -16.82 -5.53 5.88
CA SER A 60 -15.97 -4.36 5.99
C SER A 60 -16.04 -3.49 4.75
N GLU A 61 -16.10 -2.19 4.95
CA GLU A 61 -16.08 -1.25 3.83
C GLU A 61 -14.70 -1.11 3.22
N LEU A 62 -13.68 -1.67 3.88
CA LEU A 62 -12.31 -1.53 3.40
C LEU A 62 -12.15 -2.08 1.99
N SER A 63 -12.82 -3.20 1.69
CA SER A 63 -12.69 -3.82 0.38
C SER A 63 -13.13 -2.88 -0.74
N GLU A 64 -14.05 -1.95 -0.46
CA GLU A 64 -14.52 -1.00 -1.45
C GLU A 64 -13.52 0.14 -1.69
N LYS A 65 -12.56 0.27 -0.80
CA LYS A 65 -11.54 1.31 -0.92
C LYS A 65 -10.26 0.84 -1.58
N ILE A 66 -10.24 -0.43 -1.97
CA ILE A 66 -9.09 -1.01 -2.64
C ILE A 66 -9.26 -0.80 -4.15
N GLY A 67 -8.28 -0.15 -4.76
CA GLY A 67 -8.28 0.04 -6.20
C GLY A 67 -7.28 -0.87 -6.86
N GLN A 68 -7.17 -0.77 -8.18
CA GLN A 68 -6.18 -1.53 -8.92
C GLN A 68 -5.45 -0.62 -9.89
N LEU A 69 -4.13 -0.72 -9.90
CA LEU A 69 -3.29 0.02 -10.81
C LEU A 69 -2.21 -0.91 -11.34
N LYS A 70 -1.74 -0.63 -12.54
CA LYS A 70 -0.62 -1.39 -13.07
C LYS A 70 0.67 -0.88 -12.48
N MET A 71 1.48 -1.79 -11.96
CA MET A 71 2.76 -1.47 -11.36
C MET A 71 3.79 -2.46 -11.85
N VAL A 72 5.05 -2.04 -11.82
CA VAL A 72 6.15 -2.91 -12.21
C VAL A 72 6.30 -4.03 -11.17
N ALA A 73 6.23 -5.27 -11.63
CA ALA A 73 6.39 -6.44 -10.79
C ALA A 73 7.87 -6.82 -10.69
N PRO A 74 8.23 -7.74 -9.76
CA PRO A 74 9.63 -8.14 -9.63
C PRO A 74 10.26 -8.68 -10.90
N ASP A 75 9.43 -9.25 -11.81
CA ASP A 75 9.96 -9.75 -13.06
C ASP A 75 10.11 -8.65 -14.13
N GLY A 76 9.86 -7.40 -13.76
CA GLY A 76 9.99 -6.27 -14.66
C GLY A 76 8.77 -5.98 -15.50
N LYS A 77 7.73 -6.80 -15.42
CA LYS A 77 6.54 -6.59 -16.22
C LYS A 77 5.51 -5.80 -15.45
N MET A 78 4.66 -5.09 -16.19
CA MET A 78 3.55 -4.35 -15.59
C MET A 78 2.41 -5.32 -15.26
N ARG A 79 1.93 -5.26 -14.04
CA ARG A 79 0.84 -6.14 -13.62
C ARG A 79 -0.17 -5.36 -12.80
N GLU A 80 -1.43 -5.77 -12.90
CA GLU A 80 -2.49 -5.22 -12.06
C GLU A 80 -2.17 -5.49 -10.60
N THR A 81 -2.24 -4.46 -9.78
CA THR A 81 -1.82 -4.53 -8.39
C THR A 81 -2.87 -3.84 -7.53
N ASP A 82 -3.29 -4.50 -6.45
CA ASP A 82 -4.21 -3.87 -5.51
C ASP A 82 -3.50 -2.72 -4.84
N VAL A 83 -4.17 -1.57 -4.79
CA VAL A 83 -3.61 -0.36 -4.18
C VAL A 83 -4.60 0.23 -3.20
N ALA A 84 -4.07 0.99 -2.26
CA ALA A 84 -4.87 1.66 -1.24
C ALA A 84 -4.27 3.02 -0.96
N ASP A 85 -5.13 4.01 -0.71
CA ASP A 85 -4.65 5.32 -0.33
C ASP A 85 -4.20 5.29 1.13
N THR A 86 -3.69 6.42 1.63
CA THR A 86 -3.14 6.49 2.98
C THR A 86 -4.15 6.04 4.03
N GLU A 87 -5.38 6.52 3.92
CA GLU A 87 -6.41 6.16 4.90
C GLU A 87 -6.70 4.67 4.88
N ALA A 88 -6.84 4.10 3.70
CA ALA A 88 -7.11 2.67 3.59
C ALA A 88 -5.93 1.83 4.09
N VAL A 89 -4.70 2.31 3.88
CA VAL A 89 -3.54 1.60 4.42
C VAL A 89 -3.57 1.59 5.95
N PHE A 90 -3.96 2.70 6.57
CA PHE A 90 -4.11 2.71 8.03
C PHE A 90 -5.07 1.64 8.50
N ARG A 91 -6.17 1.42 7.78
CA ARG A 91 -7.12 0.37 8.14
C ARG A 91 -6.53 -1.02 7.96
N ILE A 92 -5.73 -1.20 6.92
CA ILE A 92 -5.05 -2.48 6.71
C ILE A 92 -4.10 -2.77 7.87
N ILE A 93 -3.38 -1.74 8.34
CA ILE A 93 -2.48 -1.91 9.48
C ILE A 93 -3.24 -2.42 10.69
N GLN A 94 -4.44 -1.90 10.92
CA GLN A 94 -5.26 -2.32 12.06
C GLN A 94 -5.71 -3.77 11.95
N SER A 95 -5.71 -4.32 10.75
CA SER A 95 -6.19 -5.67 10.51
C SER A 95 -5.09 -6.72 10.58
N ILE A 96 -3.84 -6.31 10.70
CA ILE A 96 -2.70 -7.24 10.71
C ILE A 96 -1.94 -7.08 12.02
N PRO A 97 -2.00 -8.08 12.91
CA PRO A 97 -1.20 -8.02 14.13
C PRO A 97 0.29 -8.03 13.75
N SER A 98 1.02 -7.02 14.19
CA SER A 98 2.42 -6.92 13.80
C SER A 98 3.19 -6.06 14.78
N PRO A 99 4.41 -6.48 15.18
CA PRO A 99 5.28 -5.63 15.98
C PRO A 99 5.73 -4.40 15.20
N LYS A 100 5.57 -4.41 13.88
CA LYS A 100 5.93 -3.27 13.04
C LYS A 100 4.80 -2.25 12.91
N ALA A 101 3.62 -2.53 13.48
CA ALA A 101 2.45 -1.68 13.25
C ALA A 101 2.68 -0.23 13.68
N GLU A 102 3.22 -0.02 14.89
CA GLU A 102 3.40 1.34 15.38
C GLU A 102 4.45 2.12 14.58
N PRO A 103 5.67 1.58 14.38
CA PRO A 103 6.63 2.32 13.57
C PRO A 103 6.14 2.52 12.14
N PHE A 104 5.39 1.59 11.60
CA PHE A 104 4.87 1.75 10.24
C PHE A 104 3.84 2.87 10.18
N LYS A 105 2.97 2.97 11.19
CA LYS A 105 1.99 4.05 11.24
C LYS A 105 2.67 5.42 11.27
N LEU A 106 3.73 5.54 12.07
CA LEU A 106 4.46 6.81 12.17
C LEU A 106 5.12 7.16 10.84
N TRP A 107 5.71 6.16 10.19
CA TRP A 107 6.31 6.36 8.88
C TRP A 107 5.25 6.77 7.85
N LEU A 108 4.11 6.09 7.87
CA LEU A 108 3.04 6.37 6.91
C LEU A 108 2.46 7.77 7.10
N ALA A 109 2.35 8.20 8.37
CA ALA A 109 1.85 9.54 8.64
C ALA A 109 2.73 10.61 8.00
N ARG A 110 4.03 10.32 7.87
CA ARG A 110 4.96 11.25 7.25
C ARG A 110 4.92 11.14 5.73
N VAL A 111 5.08 9.93 5.19
CA VAL A 111 5.22 9.78 3.74
C VAL A 111 3.88 9.73 3.02
N GLY A 112 2.83 9.34 3.70
CA GLY A 112 1.52 9.21 3.07
C GLY A 112 0.89 10.54 2.71
N TYR A 113 1.37 11.60 3.30
CA TYR A 113 0.85 12.94 3.03
C TYR A 113 1.86 13.86 2.37
N GLU A 114 2.97 13.30 1.89
CA GLU A 114 3.91 14.09 1.10
C GLU A 114 3.22 14.59 -0.16
N ARG A 115 3.61 15.79 -0.57
CA ARG A 115 3.07 16.33 -1.80
C ARG A 115 4.17 16.39 -2.84
N ILE A 116 3.78 16.22 -4.10
CA ILE A 116 4.71 16.38 -5.21
C ILE A 116 4.91 17.86 -5.44
N GLU A 117 6.17 18.30 -5.43
CA GLU A 117 6.50 19.71 -5.64
C GLU A 117 7.04 19.91 -7.03
N GLU A 118 6.69 21.07 -7.62
CA GLU A 118 7.17 21.45 -8.93
C GLU A 118 8.58 21.97 -8.90
#